data_f82869542e1c395463e18535d5ecebb1
#
_entry.id   f82869542e1c395463e18535d5ecebb1
#
_cell.length_a   1.000
_cell.length_b   1.000
_cell.length_c   1.000
_cell.angle_alpha   90.00
_cell.angle_beta   90.00
_cell.angle_gamma   90.00
#
_symmetry.space_group_name_H-M   'P 1'
#
loop_
_entity.id
_entity.type
_entity.pdbx_description
1 polymer ?
#
loop_
_entity_poly.entity_id
_entity_poly.type
_entity_poly.pdbx_seq_one_letter_code
_entity_poly.pdbx_strand_id
1 'polypeptide(L)'
;MNLLLAYSASHRARLLNMPEPTDRINDFLQETIKDLNISLNDDADKKSDSTLATLIMLCSYDIISPNKLISWRRHLNAAREIILSRGETAGIHCRDKVSYFLVRWFAYLDVLGSLSGRDNDQPLFSGKYWINDEADESEDSTVDCVLGFTSKCVSILAKIGELARRSDQEKRVYLDRALELQGLSQAEVGPHDIQKIVREWTPPADIELQARRLEDDLEYARSQAGEVASGQFACEKGKHNHHHHKHAPHSHHNFIEGNPTDDLDNDELMATNDDFHLAASVHLYRRVLNYPSTHAKVQRAVGSIVGAMHKVRHNGDAENCLLFPLFTAGCEAIQKVHRTYTLKRMQAVEKIGMTQVCNFFQAILIDTY
;
A
#
# COMPACT_ATOMS: atom_id res chain seq x y z
N MET A 1 14.39 20.00 -2.65
CA MET A 1 13.48 20.99 -3.28
C MET A 1 13.18 20.64 -4.74
N ASN A 2 14.19 20.40 -5.58
CA ASN A 2 14.02 20.11 -7.01
C ASN A 2 13.08 18.94 -7.31
N LEU A 3 13.13 17.85 -6.53
CA LEU A 3 12.22 16.71 -6.67
C LEU A 3 10.74 17.07 -6.44
N LEU A 4 10.45 17.92 -5.47
CA LEU A 4 9.10 18.44 -5.26
C LEU A 4 8.61 19.28 -6.44
N LEU A 5 9.50 20.05 -7.06
CA LEU A 5 9.17 20.85 -8.25
C LEU A 5 8.91 19.95 -9.45
N ALA A 6 9.71 18.89 -9.65
CA ALA A 6 9.49 17.89 -10.69
C ALA A 6 8.13 17.19 -10.54
N TYR A 7 7.84 16.75 -9.32
CA TYR A 7 6.58 16.09 -8.96
C TYR A 7 5.37 17.00 -9.21
N SER A 8 5.45 18.24 -8.71
CA SER A 8 4.39 19.23 -8.85
C SER A 8 4.16 19.66 -10.30
N ALA A 9 5.22 19.81 -11.09
CA ALA A 9 5.11 20.17 -12.50
C ALA A 9 4.41 19.07 -13.31
N SER A 10 4.80 17.81 -13.10
CA SER A 10 4.19 16.65 -13.74
C SER A 10 2.71 16.50 -13.32
N HIS A 11 2.44 16.57 -12.03
CA HIS A 11 1.08 16.45 -11.48
C HIS A 11 0.15 17.57 -11.98
N ARG A 12 0.63 18.83 -11.95
CA ARG A 12 -0.13 19.99 -12.45
C ARG A 12 -0.46 19.86 -13.93
N ALA A 13 0.49 19.42 -14.76
CA ALA A 13 0.26 19.22 -16.19
C ALA A 13 -0.87 18.20 -16.42
N ARG A 14 -0.85 17.10 -15.69
CA ARG A 14 -1.90 16.07 -15.78
C ARG A 14 -3.27 16.58 -15.30
N LEU A 15 -3.34 17.25 -14.15
CA LEU A 15 -4.56 17.83 -13.63
C LEU A 15 -5.21 18.82 -14.61
N LEU A 16 -4.39 19.60 -15.31
CA LEU A 16 -4.86 20.61 -16.27
C LEU A 16 -5.01 20.05 -17.69
N ASN A 17 -4.74 18.75 -17.88
CA ASN A 17 -4.71 18.10 -19.20
C ASN A 17 -3.82 18.86 -20.21
N MET A 18 -2.64 19.30 -19.73
CA MET A 18 -1.64 20.01 -20.50
C MET A 18 -0.44 19.11 -20.81
N PRO A 19 0.31 19.37 -21.88
CA PRO A 19 1.57 18.67 -22.12
C PRO A 19 2.53 18.83 -20.93
N GLU A 20 3.15 17.74 -20.52
CA GLU A 20 4.16 17.80 -19.44
C GLU A 20 5.37 18.62 -19.88
N PRO A 21 5.87 19.53 -19.03
CA PRO A 21 7.09 20.30 -19.31
C PRO A 21 8.34 19.44 -19.11
N THR A 22 8.53 18.45 -20.01
CA THR A 22 9.49 17.35 -19.87
C THR A 22 10.92 17.83 -19.64
N ASP A 23 11.36 18.88 -20.36
CA ASP A 23 12.73 19.41 -20.21
C ASP A 23 12.96 19.95 -18.80
N ARG A 24 12.02 20.74 -18.29
CA ARG A 24 12.10 21.29 -16.92
C ARG A 24 12.06 20.21 -15.86
N ILE A 25 11.22 19.19 -16.06
CA ILE A 25 11.14 18.04 -15.15
C ILE A 25 12.48 17.29 -15.15
N ASN A 26 13.06 17.06 -16.31
CA ASN A 26 14.35 16.40 -16.44
C ASN A 26 15.49 17.21 -15.79
N ASP A 27 15.50 18.53 -15.94
CA ASP A 27 16.47 19.41 -15.26
C ASP A 27 16.38 19.24 -13.74
N PHE A 28 15.17 19.29 -13.15
CA PHE A 28 14.97 19.09 -11.71
C PHE A 28 15.37 17.69 -11.24
N LEU A 29 15.09 16.65 -12.02
CA LEU A 29 15.48 15.29 -11.70
C LEU A 29 17.00 15.10 -11.78
N GLN A 30 17.68 15.67 -12.77
CA GLN A 30 19.14 15.62 -12.90
C GLN A 30 19.83 16.28 -11.72
N GLU A 31 19.39 17.48 -11.32
CA GLU A 31 19.92 18.15 -10.13
C GLU A 31 19.64 17.34 -8.86
N THR A 32 18.45 16.75 -8.73
CA THR A 32 18.14 15.86 -7.59
C THR A 32 19.07 14.65 -7.51
N ILE A 33 19.33 13.99 -8.65
CA ILE A 33 20.22 12.82 -8.70
C ILE A 33 21.66 13.22 -8.40
N LYS A 34 22.10 14.38 -8.89
CA LYS A 34 23.44 14.93 -8.59
C LYS A 34 23.61 15.19 -7.10
N ASP A 35 22.66 15.89 -6.46
CA ASP A 35 22.68 16.17 -5.04
C ASP A 35 22.62 14.87 -4.22
N LEU A 36 21.76 13.92 -4.61
CA LEU A 36 21.66 12.62 -3.97
C LEU A 36 22.96 11.83 -4.03
N ASN A 37 23.66 11.85 -5.17
CA ASN A 37 24.96 11.19 -5.30
C ASN A 37 26.01 11.83 -4.38
N ILE A 38 26.00 13.14 -4.18
CA ILE A 38 26.88 13.81 -3.20
C ILE A 38 26.55 13.30 -1.79
N SER A 39 25.28 13.35 -1.39
CA SER A 39 24.86 12.91 -0.04
C SER A 39 25.14 11.41 0.20
N LEU A 40 25.02 10.55 -0.80
CA LEU A 40 25.33 9.12 -0.67
C LEU A 40 26.82 8.81 -0.50
N ASN A 41 27.70 9.72 -0.91
CA ASN A 41 29.15 9.61 -0.75
C ASN A 41 29.67 10.24 0.57
N ASP A 42 28.83 10.93 1.31
CA ASP A 42 29.14 11.47 2.63
C ASP A 42 28.53 10.56 3.71
N ASP A 43 29.34 10.07 4.65
CA ASP A 43 28.89 9.09 5.67
C ASP A 43 27.82 9.64 6.64
N ALA A 44 27.82 10.95 6.90
CA ALA A 44 26.84 11.60 7.75
C ALA A 44 25.53 11.86 6.98
N ASP A 45 25.64 12.44 5.78
CA ASP A 45 24.50 12.79 4.94
C ASP A 45 23.80 11.54 4.39
N LYS A 46 24.53 10.47 4.11
CA LYS A 46 23.98 9.19 3.65
C LYS A 46 22.87 8.66 4.56
N LYS A 47 23.02 8.85 5.86
CA LYS A 47 22.06 8.38 6.87
C LYS A 47 21.04 9.44 7.28
N SER A 48 21.00 10.61 6.62
CA SER A 48 20.08 11.69 6.96
C SER A 48 18.65 11.39 6.53
N ASP A 49 17.66 11.99 7.20
CA ASP A 49 16.25 11.92 6.81
C ASP A 49 16.01 12.54 5.44
N SER A 50 16.77 13.56 5.08
CA SER A 50 16.69 14.19 3.75
C SER A 50 17.04 13.20 2.63
N THR A 51 18.09 12.40 2.82
CA THR A 51 18.52 11.39 1.84
C THR A 51 17.49 10.26 1.75
N LEU A 52 17.01 9.76 2.89
CA LEU A 52 15.94 8.75 2.93
C LEU A 52 14.65 9.26 2.26
N ALA A 53 14.19 10.47 2.61
CA ALA A 53 13.02 11.10 2.02
C ALA A 53 13.16 11.23 0.49
N THR A 54 14.34 11.66 0.01
CA THR A 54 14.61 11.80 -1.42
C THR A 54 14.49 10.47 -2.16
N LEU A 55 15.03 9.38 -1.61
CA LEU A 55 14.92 8.05 -2.20
C LEU A 55 13.48 7.53 -2.24
N ILE A 56 12.73 7.69 -1.15
CA ILE A 56 11.32 7.28 -1.07
C ILE A 56 10.47 8.10 -2.06
N MET A 57 10.72 9.41 -2.15
CA MET A 57 10.04 10.27 -3.13
C MET A 57 10.39 9.92 -4.57
N LEU A 58 11.66 9.59 -4.89
CA LEU A 58 12.04 9.10 -6.23
C LEU A 58 11.34 7.77 -6.54
N CYS A 59 11.27 6.86 -5.57
CA CYS A 59 10.51 5.62 -5.72
C CYS A 59 9.06 5.91 -6.08
N SER A 60 8.39 6.79 -5.33
CA SER A 60 7.00 7.17 -5.58
C SER A 60 6.81 7.89 -6.91
N TYR A 61 7.76 8.77 -7.29
CA TYR A 61 7.75 9.46 -8.58
C TYR A 61 7.82 8.46 -9.74
N ASP A 62 8.71 7.48 -9.68
CA ASP A 62 8.86 6.46 -10.72
C ASP A 62 7.61 5.58 -10.87
N ILE A 63 6.92 5.28 -9.77
CA ILE A 63 5.68 4.49 -9.79
C ILE A 63 4.57 5.22 -10.56
N ILE A 64 4.46 6.54 -10.41
CA ILE A 64 3.42 7.34 -11.07
C ILE A 64 3.84 7.90 -12.44
N SER A 65 5.12 7.80 -12.81
CA SER A 65 5.67 8.33 -14.06
C SER A 65 5.55 7.32 -15.20
N PRO A 66 5.14 7.77 -16.41
CA PRO A 66 4.85 6.86 -17.53
C PRO A 66 6.04 6.05 -18.04
N ASN A 67 7.26 6.50 -17.79
CA ASN A 67 8.40 6.06 -18.61
C ASN A 67 9.38 5.11 -17.92
N LYS A 68 9.21 4.73 -16.63
CA LYS A 68 10.29 4.03 -15.89
C LYS A 68 9.85 3.06 -14.78
N LEU A 69 8.89 2.20 -14.99
CA LEU A 69 8.46 1.18 -14.00
C LEU A 69 9.61 0.29 -13.45
N ILE A 70 10.80 0.35 -14.04
CA ILE A 70 11.93 -0.51 -13.65
C ILE A 70 12.83 0.16 -12.59
N SER A 71 12.83 1.49 -12.47
CA SER A 71 13.78 2.18 -11.59
C SER A 71 13.32 2.34 -10.15
N TRP A 72 12.03 2.34 -9.86
CA TRP A 72 11.51 2.50 -8.51
C TRP A 72 12.08 1.50 -7.50
N ARG A 73 12.30 0.24 -7.91
CA ARG A 73 12.91 -0.80 -7.05
C ARG A 73 14.34 -0.47 -6.64
N ARG A 74 15.11 0.21 -7.50
CA ARG A 74 16.48 0.63 -7.16
C ARG A 74 16.46 1.66 -6.03
N HIS A 75 15.55 2.62 -6.12
CA HIS A 75 15.38 3.65 -5.08
C HIS A 75 14.85 3.03 -3.78
N LEU A 76 13.91 2.09 -3.87
CA LEU A 76 13.40 1.37 -2.71
C LEU A 76 14.50 0.54 -2.03
N ASN A 77 15.34 -0.16 -2.80
CA ASN A 77 16.46 -0.93 -2.26
C ASN A 77 17.52 -0.02 -1.60
N ALA A 78 17.82 1.13 -2.21
CA ALA A 78 18.72 2.10 -1.60
C ALA A 78 18.17 2.68 -0.29
N ALA A 79 16.86 2.98 -0.23
CA ALA A 79 16.20 3.38 1.01
C ALA A 79 16.26 2.27 2.08
N ARG A 80 16.08 1.01 1.70
CA ARG A 80 16.21 -0.18 2.55
C ARG A 80 17.60 -0.27 3.17
N GLU A 81 18.66 -0.11 2.39
CA GLU A 81 20.05 -0.11 2.87
C GLU A 81 20.31 1.02 3.89
N ILE A 82 19.74 2.20 3.68
CA ILE A 82 19.85 3.30 4.64
C ILE A 82 19.17 2.94 5.97
N ILE A 83 17.94 2.44 5.93
CA ILE A 83 17.19 2.03 7.14
C ILE A 83 17.98 0.96 7.91
N LEU A 84 18.50 -0.07 7.22
CA LEU A 84 19.34 -1.09 7.84
C LEU A 84 20.62 -0.50 8.47
N SER A 85 21.28 0.44 7.78
CA SER A 85 22.52 1.04 8.23
C SER A 85 22.36 1.99 9.43
N ARG A 86 21.14 2.47 9.66
CA ARG A 86 20.79 3.26 10.85
C ARG A 86 20.64 2.37 12.10
N GLY A 87 20.53 1.06 11.96
CA GLY A 87 20.22 0.13 13.04
C GLY A 87 18.79 0.24 13.58
N GLU A 88 17.92 0.91 12.83
CA GLU A 88 16.52 1.18 13.20
C GLU A 88 15.60 -0.04 13.02
N THR A 89 16.16 -1.25 13.13
CA THR A 89 15.43 -2.50 12.98
C THR A 89 14.56 -2.86 14.17
N ALA A 90 14.78 -2.20 15.31
CA ALA A 90 14.01 -2.41 16.54
C ALA A 90 13.66 -1.05 17.17
N GLY A 91 12.39 -0.67 17.10
CA GLY A 91 11.90 0.48 17.86
C GLY A 91 12.34 1.82 17.29
N ILE A 92 11.79 2.21 16.14
CA ILE A 92 11.80 3.62 15.76
C ILE A 92 10.92 4.32 16.78
N HIS A 93 11.58 4.81 17.83
CA HIS A 93 10.90 5.52 18.88
C HIS A 93 10.17 6.72 18.28
N CYS A 94 8.92 6.92 18.65
CA CYS A 94 8.07 8.09 18.35
C CYS A 94 8.69 9.46 18.69
N ARG A 95 9.98 9.50 19.05
CA ARG A 95 10.71 10.72 19.42
C ARG A 95 11.00 11.62 18.23
N ASP A 96 11.24 11.03 17.05
CA ASP A 96 11.41 11.79 15.81
C ASP A 96 10.25 11.51 14.86
N LYS A 97 9.32 12.45 14.79
CA LYS A 97 8.13 12.35 13.95
C LYS A 97 8.46 12.22 12.45
N VAL A 98 9.58 12.77 12.01
CA VAL A 98 9.99 12.73 10.59
C VAL A 98 10.50 11.36 10.22
N SER A 99 11.47 10.82 10.95
CA SER A 99 11.99 9.47 10.75
C SER A 99 10.89 8.42 10.83
N TYR A 100 9.99 8.55 11.82
CA TYR A 100 8.84 7.68 12.00
C TYR A 100 7.91 7.67 10.76
N PHE A 101 7.56 8.85 10.25
CA PHE A 101 6.77 8.99 9.04
C PHE A 101 7.46 8.38 7.82
N LEU A 102 8.77 8.63 7.64
CA LEU A 102 9.53 8.14 6.49
C LEU A 102 9.60 6.61 6.47
N VAL A 103 9.80 5.97 7.63
CA VAL A 103 9.84 4.51 7.70
C VAL A 103 8.46 3.90 7.44
N ARG A 104 7.38 4.53 7.88
CA ARG A 104 6.02 4.09 7.56
C ARG A 104 5.73 4.19 6.06
N TRP A 105 6.11 5.30 5.45
CA TRP A 105 5.98 5.48 4.00
C TRP A 105 6.81 4.44 3.23
N PHE A 106 8.07 4.23 3.66
CA PHE A 106 8.89 3.15 3.11
C PHE A 106 8.21 1.79 3.23
N ALA A 107 7.71 1.43 4.41
CA ALA A 107 7.09 0.13 4.64
C ALA A 107 5.85 -0.10 3.77
N TYR A 108 5.04 0.94 3.56
CA TYR A 108 3.93 0.89 2.61
C TYR A 108 4.40 0.48 1.20
N LEU A 109 5.43 1.15 0.68
CA LEU A 109 5.97 0.86 -0.65
C LEU A 109 6.65 -0.51 -0.70
N ASP A 110 7.38 -0.88 0.34
CA ASP A 110 8.12 -2.14 0.43
C ASP A 110 7.17 -3.35 0.48
N VAL A 111 6.13 -3.28 1.30
CA VAL A 111 5.15 -4.35 1.45
C VAL A 111 4.31 -4.51 0.18
N LEU A 112 3.78 -3.42 -0.36
CA LEU A 112 3.00 -3.50 -1.61
C LEU A 112 3.86 -3.91 -2.80
N GLY A 113 5.11 -3.45 -2.85
CA GLY A 113 6.09 -3.91 -3.84
C GLY A 113 6.35 -5.41 -3.78
N SER A 114 6.46 -5.97 -2.57
CA SER A 114 6.67 -7.40 -2.35
C SER A 114 5.48 -8.26 -2.78
N LEU A 115 4.27 -7.71 -2.74
CA LEU A 115 3.06 -8.36 -3.23
C LEU A 115 2.97 -8.40 -4.77
N SER A 116 3.88 -7.73 -5.49
CA SER A 116 3.88 -7.71 -6.97
C SER A 116 4.28 -9.05 -7.63
N GLY A 117 4.70 -10.06 -6.86
CA GLY A 117 4.94 -11.43 -7.32
C GLY A 117 6.28 -11.67 -8.01
N ARG A 118 7.27 -10.79 -7.91
CA ARG A 118 8.63 -11.07 -8.40
C ARG A 118 9.46 -11.80 -7.35
N ASP A 119 10.29 -12.73 -7.79
CA ASP A 119 11.02 -13.67 -6.94
C ASP A 119 11.91 -13.05 -5.88
N ASN A 120 12.46 -11.87 -6.14
CA ASN A 120 13.42 -11.19 -5.25
C ASN A 120 12.78 -10.08 -4.39
N ASP A 121 11.48 -9.87 -4.51
CA ASP A 121 10.78 -8.81 -3.78
C ASP A 121 10.32 -9.32 -2.40
N GLN A 122 11.25 -9.42 -1.44
CA GLN A 122 10.91 -9.73 -0.06
C GLN A 122 10.66 -8.45 0.74
N PRO A 123 9.65 -8.42 1.63
CA PRO A 123 9.53 -7.33 2.59
C PRO A 123 10.75 -7.30 3.52
N LEU A 124 11.23 -6.10 3.84
CA LEU A 124 12.47 -5.93 4.62
C LEU A 124 12.41 -6.63 5.99
N PHE A 125 11.28 -6.56 6.67
CA PHE A 125 11.15 -6.98 8.06
C PHE A 125 10.20 -8.16 8.30
N SER A 126 9.79 -8.90 7.26
CA SER A 126 8.97 -10.11 7.42
C SER A 126 7.80 -9.95 8.42
N GLY A 127 7.08 -8.85 8.34
CA GLY A 127 5.97 -8.54 9.23
C GLY A 127 6.34 -7.86 10.54
N LYS A 128 7.60 -7.45 10.71
CA LYS A 128 8.08 -6.72 11.89
C LYS A 128 8.29 -5.22 11.60
N TYR A 129 7.41 -4.61 10.83
CA TYR A 129 7.37 -3.16 10.68
C TYR A 129 6.77 -2.58 11.97
N TRP A 130 7.48 -1.67 12.63
CA TRP A 130 7.05 -1.01 13.88
C TRP A 130 6.95 -1.91 15.12
N ILE A 131 7.76 -2.95 15.25
CA ILE A 131 7.85 -3.60 16.54
C ILE A 131 8.59 -2.66 17.47
N ASN A 132 7.81 -2.01 18.33
CA ASN A 132 8.28 -1.52 19.59
C ASN A 132 8.00 -2.65 20.59
N ASP A 133 9.01 -3.33 21.11
CA ASP A 133 8.83 -4.37 22.15
C ASP A 133 8.20 -3.81 23.44
N GLU A 134 8.11 -2.48 23.55
CA GLU A 134 7.52 -1.71 24.63
C GLU A 134 6.19 -1.01 24.22
N ALA A 135 5.73 -1.12 22.97
CA ALA A 135 4.51 -0.46 22.52
C ALA A 135 3.28 -1.16 23.07
N ASP A 136 2.39 -0.36 23.62
CA ASP A 136 1.05 -0.78 23.97
C ASP A 136 0.34 -1.33 22.72
N GLU A 137 -0.29 -2.50 22.83
CA GLU A 137 -1.05 -3.13 21.70
C GLU A 137 -2.11 -2.18 21.11
N SER A 138 -2.47 -1.13 21.84
CA SER A 138 -3.39 -0.08 21.39
C SER A 138 -2.84 0.78 20.24
N GLU A 139 -1.52 1.05 20.20
CA GLU A 139 -0.93 1.86 19.11
C GLU A 139 -0.94 1.11 17.77
N ASP A 140 -0.74 -0.20 17.78
CA ASP A 140 -0.77 -1.04 16.57
C ASP A 140 -2.15 -1.14 15.91
N SER A 141 -3.20 -0.85 16.68
CA SER A 141 -4.60 -0.89 16.24
C SER A 141 -5.12 0.48 15.79
N THR A 142 -4.34 1.56 15.96
CA THR A 142 -4.72 2.90 15.53
C THR A 142 -4.59 3.03 14.01
N VAL A 143 -5.64 3.52 13.34
CA VAL A 143 -5.60 3.80 11.91
C VAL A 143 -4.77 5.05 11.65
N ASP A 144 -3.79 4.95 10.78
CA ASP A 144 -2.95 6.07 10.37
C ASP A 144 -3.72 7.05 9.49
N CYS A 145 -3.76 8.32 9.88
CA CYS A 145 -4.49 9.36 9.15
C CYS A 145 -3.90 9.70 7.77
N VAL A 146 -2.64 9.34 7.50
CA VAL A 146 -1.96 9.57 6.22
C VAL A 146 -2.07 8.36 5.30
N LEU A 147 -1.89 7.16 5.87
CA LEU A 147 -1.90 5.91 5.11
C LEU A 147 -3.28 5.27 5.00
N GLY A 148 -4.19 5.57 5.92
CA GLY A 148 -5.56 5.08 5.92
C GLY A 148 -5.75 3.67 6.47
N PHE A 149 -4.72 3.07 7.11
CA PHE A 149 -4.81 1.73 7.69
C PHE A 149 -3.86 1.57 8.89
N THR A 150 -4.04 0.46 9.64
CA THR A 150 -3.26 0.19 10.86
C THR A 150 -1.87 -0.35 10.57
N SER A 151 -0.91 -0.14 11.46
CA SER A 151 0.41 -0.76 11.43
C SER A 151 0.31 -2.29 11.43
N LYS A 152 -0.67 -2.83 12.14
CA LYS A 152 -0.98 -4.26 12.18
C LYS A 152 -1.32 -4.82 10.80
N CYS A 153 -2.12 -4.07 10.00
CA CYS A 153 -2.47 -4.46 8.63
C CYS A 153 -1.22 -4.61 7.75
N VAL A 154 -0.28 -3.66 7.82
CA VAL A 154 0.98 -3.72 7.05
C VAL A 154 1.81 -4.93 7.46
N SER A 155 1.91 -5.21 8.77
CA SER A 155 2.65 -6.36 9.28
C SER A 155 2.05 -7.68 8.79
N ILE A 156 0.72 -7.78 8.74
CA ILE A 156 0.04 -8.98 8.21
C ILE A 156 0.22 -9.08 6.69
N LEU A 157 0.11 -7.97 5.94
CA LEU A 157 0.37 -7.93 4.50
C LEU A 157 1.80 -8.41 4.17
N ALA A 158 2.80 -8.01 4.95
CA ALA A 158 4.18 -8.46 4.79
C ALA A 158 4.31 -9.98 4.96
N LYS A 159 3.67 -10.56 6.00
CA LYS A 159 3.62 -12.02 6.23
C LYS A 159 2.90 -12.75 5.09
N ILE A 160 1.82 -12.17 4.56
CA ILE A 160 1.12 -12.71 3.38
C ILE A 160 2.05 -12.71 2.15
N GLY A 161 2.79 -11.62 1.92
CA GLY A 161 3.77 -11.54 0.84
C GLY A 161 4.86 -12.61 0.93
N GLU A 162 5.38 -12.85 2.13
CA GLU A 162 6.36 -13.91 2.39
C GLU A 162 5.79 -15.31 2.14
N LEU A 163 4.57 -15.57 2.65
CA LEU A 163 3.91 -16.86 2.48
C LEU A 163 3.49 -17.09 1.02
N ALA A 164 3.06 -16.06 0.30
CA ALA A 164 2.73 -16.11 -1.11
C ALA A 164 3.95 -16.50 -1.96
N ARG A 165 5.11 -15.92 -1.67
CA ARG A 165 6.35 -16.27 -2.36
C ARG A 165 6.75 -17.73 -2.10
N ARG A 166 6.63 -18.21 -0.86
CA ARG A 166 6.83 -19.61 -0.55
C ARG A 166 5.87 -20.51 -1.34
N SER A 167 4.59 -20.15 -1.41
CA SER A 167 3.60 -20.87 -2.24
C SER A 167 3.97 -20.85 -3.72
N ASP A 168 4.48 -19.72 -4.24
CA ASP A 168 4.90 -19.62 -5.64
C ASP A 168 6.13 -20.50 -5.93
N GLN A 169 7.04 -20.68 -4.96
CA GLN A 169 8.15 -21.66 -5.08
C GLN A 169 7.65 -23.12 -5.11
N GLU A 170 6.72 -23.47 -4.22
CA GLU A 170 6.09 -24.79 -4.21
C GLU A 170 5.33 -25.09 -5.50
N LYS A 171 4.61 -24.09 -6.04
CA LYS A 171 3.92 -24.22 -7.35
C LYS A 171 4.89 -24.48 -8.49
N ARG A 172 6.07 -23.86 -8.48
CA ARG A 172 7.11 -24.15 -9.50
C ARG A 172 7.63 -25.57 -9.40
N VAL A 173 7.98 -26.01 -8.19
CA VAL A 173 8.42 -27.39 -7.96
C VAL A 173 7.34 -28.38 -8.41
N TYR A 174 6.06 -28.07 -8.12
CA TYR A 174 4.94 -28.89 -8.58
C TYR A 174 4.84 -28.92 -10.11
N LEU A 175 4.93 -27.77 -10.76
CA LEU A 175 4.90 -27.64 -12.22
C LEU A 175 6.04 -28.40 -12.87
N ASP A 176 7.28 -28.23 -12.41
CA ASP A 176 8.46 -28.90 -12.96
C ASP A 176 8.30 -30.42 -12.89
N ARG A 177 7.87 -30.94 -11.73
CA ARG A 177 7.60 -32.37 -11.56
C ARG A 177 6.47 -32.88 -12.48
N ALA A 178 5.40 -32.09 -12.65
CA ALA A 178 4.30 -32.47 -13.53
C ALA A 178 4.72 -32.53 -15.01
N LEU A 179 5.60 -31.61 -15.44
CA LEU A 179 6.16 -31.58 -16.78
C LEU A 179 7.17 -32.73 -17.01
N GLU A 180 8.04 -33.00 -16.04
CA GLU A 180 8.97 -34.12 -16.09
C GLU A 180 8.25 -35.49 -16.27
N LEU A 181 7.15 -35.69 -15.55
CA LEU A 181 6.31 -36.89 -15.69
C LEU A 181 5.68 -37.04 -17.09
N GLN A 182 5.50 -35.93 -17.80
CA GLN A 182 4.98 -35.91 -19.18
C GLN A 182 6.10 -35.94 -20.22
N GLY A 183 7.37 -35.90 -19.82
CA GLY A 183 8.54 -35.82 -20.70
C GLY A 183 8.64 -34.50 -21.45
N LEU A 184 8.05 -33.40 -20.90
CA LEU A 184 7.99 -32.08 -21.50
C LEU A 184 8.89 -31.10 -20.71
N SER A 185 9.40 -30.08 -21.41
CA SER A 185 10.07 -28.93 -20.80
C SER A 185 9.13 -27.71 -20.77
N GLN A 186 9.38 -26.75 -19.90
CA GLN A 186 8.59 -25.52 -19.82
C GLN A 186 8.57 -24.75 -21.15
N ALA A 187 9.60 -24.85 -21.97
CA ALA A 187 9.68 -24.18 -23.27
C ALA A 187 8.75 -24.79 -24.32
N GLU A 188 8.30 -26.01 -24.12
CA GLU A 188 7.43 -26.77 -25.05
C GLU A 188 5.93 -26.62 -24.70
N VAL A 189 5.61 -26.02 -23.55
CA VAL A 189 4.25 -25.92 -23.04
C VAL A 189 3.76 -24.48 -23.10
N GLY A 190 2.58 -24.29 -23.64
CA GLY A 190 1.98 -22.96 -23.74
C GLY A 190 1.54 -22.39 -22.37
N PRO A 191 1.45 -21.04 -22.25
CA PRO A 191 1.05 -20.40 -20.98
C PRO A 191 -0.29 -20.89 -20.43
N HIS A 192 -1.23 -21.22 -21.28
CA HIS A 192 -2.54 -21.75 -20.90
C HIS A 192 -2.47 -23.13 -20.24
N ASP A 193 -1.61 -24.02 -20.75
CA ASP A 193 -1.46 -25.36 -20.20
C ASP A 193 -0.68 -25.32 -18.89
N ILE A 194 0.34 -24.46 -18.78
CA ILE A 194 1.02 -24.16 -17.52
C ILE A 194 0.01 -23.72 -16.47
N GLN A 195 -0.86 -22.76 -16.82
CA GLN A 195 -1.87 -22.26 -15.91
C GLN A 195 -2.86 -23.37 -15.48
N LYS A 196 -3.20 -24.29 -16.39
CA LYS A 196 -4.07 -25.41 -16.07
C LYS A 196 -3.42 -26.34 -15.05
N ILE A 197 -2.16 -26.70 -15.24
CA ILE A 197 -1.38 -27.54 -14.30
C ILE A 197 -1.30 -26.85 -12.93
N VAL A 198 -0.95 -25.57 -12.87
CA VAL A 198 -0.80 -24.82 -11.61
C VAL A 198 -2.14 -24.66 -10.88
N ARG A 199 -3.27 -24.65 -11.57
CA ARG A 199 -4.61 -24.64 -10.94
C ARG A 199 -4.91 -25.90 -10.11
N GLU A 200 -4.31 -27.02 -10.46
CA GLU A 200 -4.48 -28.30 -9.74
C GLU A 200 -3.61 -28.39 -8.47
N TRP A 201 -2.64 -27.47 -8.33
CA TRP A 201 -1.81 -27.43 -7.13
C TRP A 201 -2.62 -27.04 -5.89
N THR A 202 -2.39 -27.75 -4.80
CA THR A 202 -2.96 -27.44 -3.49
C THR A 202 -1.84 -27.13 -2.49
N PRO A 203 -2.02 -26.15 -1.59
CA PRO A 203 -0.98 -25.80 -0.65
C PRO A 203 -0.68 -26.96 0.33
N PRO A 204 0.59 -27.18 0.70
CA PRO A 204 0.95 -28.06 1.79
C PRO A 204 0.26 -27.67 3.11
N ALA A 205 0.05 -28.67 4.00
CA ALA A 205 -0.72 -28.48 5.24
C ALA A 205 -0.15 -27.39 6.16
N ASP A 206 1.15 -27.18 6.16
CA ASP A 206 1.80 -26.14 6.96
C ASP A 206 1.57 -24.72 6.39
N ILE A 207 1.55 -24.56 5.06
CA ILE A 207 1.15 -23.32 4.40
C ILE A 207 -0.34 -23.03 4.67
N GLU A 208 -1.20 -24.04 4.56
CA GLU A 208 -2.62 -23.90 4.85
C GLU A 208 -2.88 -23.48 6.30
N LEU A 209 -2.16 -24.06 7.26
CA LEU A 209 -2.26 -23.70 8.67
C LEU A 209 -1.81 -22.26 8.93
N GLN A 210 -0.70 -21.83 8.31
CA GLN A 210 -0.24 -20.44 8.41
C GLN A 210 -1.23 -19.48 7.78
N ALA A 211 -1.80 -19.84 6.63
CA ALA A 211 -2.81 -19.01 5.96
C ALA A 211 -4.08 -18.84 6.82
N ARG A 212 -4.54 -19.88 7.51
CA ARG A 212 -5.67 -19.77 8.42
C ARG A 212 -5.38 -18.83 9.60
N ARG A 213 -4.18 -18.91 10.18
CA ARG A 213 -3.76 -17.98 11.25
C ARG A 213 -3.74 -16.53 10.77
N LEU A 214 -3.24 -16.29 9.56
CA LEU A 214 -3.25 -14.94 8.98
C LEU A 214 -4.66 -14.45 8.64
N GLU A 215 -5.58 -15.35 8.28
CA GLU A 215 -7.00 -15.01 8.09
C GLU A 215 -7.63 -14.55 9.42
N ASP A 216 -7.38 -15.31 10.50
CA ASP A 216 -7.85 -14.97 11.86
C ASP A 216 -7.22 -13.65 12.35
N ASP A 217 -5.91 -13.45 12.12
CA ASP A 217 -5.19 -12.22 12.47
C ASP A 217 -5.77 -10.99 11.74
N LEU A 218 -6.13 -11.13 10.44
CA LEU A 218 -6.76 -10.06 9.67
C LEU A 218 -8.14 -9.69 10.21
N GLU A 219 -8.96 -10.68 10.52
CA GLU A 219 -10.31 -10.46 11.06
C GLU A 219 -10.24 -9.80 12.44
N TYR A 220 -9.36 -10.30 13.30
CA TYR A 220 -9.11 -9.71 14.62
C TYR A 220 -8.62 -8.26 14.50
N ALA A 221 -7.56 -8.00 13.73
CA ALA A 221 -7.00 -6.67 13.57
C ALA A 221 -8.02 -5.66 13.01
N ARG A 222 -8.89 -6.11 12.09
CA ARG A 222 -9.95 -5.28 11.54
C ARG A 222 -11.01 -4.92 12.61
N SER A 223 -11.41 -5.89 13.45
CA SER A 223 -12.38 -5.67 14.52
C SER A 223 -11.86 -4.71 15.59
N GLN A 224 -10.57 -4.84 15.96
CA GLN A 224 -9.95 -3.98 16.96
C GLN A 224 -9.80 -2.53 16.49
N ALA A 225 -9.50 -2.29 15.22
CA ALA A 225 -9.43 -0.95 14.65
C ALA A 225 -10.77 -0.19 14.78
N GLY A 226 -11.90 -0.89 14.61
CA GLY A 226 -13.24 -0.33 14.81
C GLY A 226 -13.55 0.08 16.25
N GLU A 227 -13.02 -0.65 17.25
CA GLU A 227 -13.23 -0.38 18.67
C GLU A 227 -12.40 0.83 19.15
N VAL A 228 -11.17 0.97 18.69
CA VAL A 228 -10.27 2.08 19.07
C VAL A 228 -10.70 3.40 18.42
N ALA A 229 -11.20 3.35 17.18
CA ALA A 229 -11.66 4.54 16.46
C ALA A 229 -12.80 5.27 17.15
N SER A 230 -13.68 4.57 17.86
CA SER A 230 -14.77 5.20 18.62
C SER A 230 -14.29 5.96 19.88
N GLY A 231 -13.02 5.83 20.28
CA GLY A 231 -12.49 6.39 21.53
C GLY A 231 -11.40 7.47 21.40
N GLN A 232 -10.65 7.61 20.30
CA GLN A 232 -9.41 8.39 20.29
C GLN A 232 -9.03 9.08 18.97
N PHE A 233 -9.95 9.59 18.16
CA PHE A 233 -9.55 10.50 17.08
C PHE A 233 -9.41 11.95 17.56
N ALA A 234 -8.43 12.19 18.44
CA ALA A 234 -7.83 13.50 18.58
C ALA A 234 -6.48 13.50 17.85
N CYS A 235 -6.50 13.57 16.53
CA CYS A 235 -5.37 14.17 15.83
C CYS A 235 -5.25 15.59 16.43
N GLU A 236 -4.22 15.84 17.22
CA GLU A 236 -3.96 17.18 17.77
C GLU A 236 -3.80 18.13 16.59
N LYS A 237 -4.91 18.74 16.17
CA LYS A 237 -4.87 19.95 15.34
C LYS A 237 -4.02 20.93 16.12
N GLY A 238 -2.83 21.20 15.58
CA GLY A 238 -1.84 22.07 16.18
C GLY A 238 -2.51 23.29 16.79
N LYS A 239 -2.35 23.47 18.09
CA LYS A 239 -2.73 24.69 18.78
C LYS A 239 -1.96 25.85 18.16
N HIS A 240 -2.51 26.48 17.15
CA HIS A 240 -2.14 27.82 16.78
C HIS A 240 -2.55 28.73 17.94
N ASN A 241 -1.58 29.04 18.81
CA ASN A 241 -1.69 30.08 19.81
C ASN A 241 -1.90 31.42 19.11
N HIS A 242 -3.15 31.80 18.90
CA HIS A 242 -3.51 33.20 18.74
C HIS A 242 -3.64 33.80 20.14
N HIS A 243 -2.62 34.55 20.53
CA HIS A 243 -2.76 35.47 21.65
C HIS A 243 -3.86 36.49 21.36
N HIS A 244 -5.01 36.33 21.97
CA HIS A 244 -5.96 37.41 22.15
C HIS A 244 -6.33 37.60 23.62
N HIS A 245 -6.35 38.87 23.99
CA HIS A 245 -6.50 39.44 25.31
C HIS A 245 -7.77 39.00 26.05
N LYS A 246 -7.59 38.93 27.38
CA LYS A 246 -8.56 38.61 28.40
C LYS A 246 -9.78 39.54 28.40
N HIS A 247 -10.98 38.94 28.44
CA HIS A 247 -12.10 39.39 29.27
C HIS A 247 -12.95 38.15 29.63
N ALA A 248 -13.08 37.89 30.93
CA ALA A 248 -14.02 36.93 31.53
C ALA A 248 -15.28 37.68 32.00
N PRO A 249 -16.31 37.01 32.58
CA PRO A 249 -16.77 35.63 32.46
C PRO A 249 -18.30 35.56 32.15
N HIS A 250 -18.82 34.47 31.64
CA HIS A 250 -20.12 33.92 31.99
C HIS A 250 -20.25 32.44 31.57
N SER A 251 -20.66 31.65 32.55
CA SER A 251 -20.97 30.24 32.51
C SER A 251 -22.08 29.91 31.53
N HIS A 252 -21.84 28.96 30.62
CA HIS A 252 -22.89 28.05 30.13
C HIS A 252 -22.23 26.74 29.71
N HIS A 253 -22.71 25.64 30.30
CA HIS A 253 -22.46 24.29 29.87
C HIS A 253 -22.90 24.15 28.41
N ASN A 254 -21.97 24.07 27.48
CA ASN A 254 -22.23 23.61 26.13
C ASN A 254 -21.65 22.20 26.01
N PHE A 255 -22.50 21.22 25.84
CA PHE A 255 -22.19 19.97 25.20
C PHE A 255 -21.51 20.31 23.86
N ILE A 256 -20.26 19.86 23.69
CA ILE A 256 -19.55 19.96 22.43
C ILE A 256 -20.20 18.88 21.55
N GLU A 257 -21.19 19.27 20.75
CA GLU A 257 -21.59 18.46 19.60
C GLU A 257 -20.39 18.38 18.67
N GLY A 258 -19.90 17.17 18.41
CA GLY A 258 -18.85 16.89 17.43
C GLY A 258 -19.24 17.52 16.07
N ASN A 259 -18.29 18.11 15.41
CA ASN A 259 -18.55 18.73 14.10
C ASN A 259 -18.94 17.62 13.11
N PRO A 260 -20.06 17.69 12.38
CA PRO A 260 -20.49 16.63 11.44
C PRO A 260 -19.45 16.26 10.38
N THR A 261 -18.47 17.12 10.11
CA THR A 261 -17.35 16.82 9.20
C THR A 261 -16.34 15.87 9.81
N ASP A 262 -16.12 15.89 11.13
CA ASP A 262 -15.14 15.02 11.82
C ASP A 262 -15.63 13.56 11.85
N ASP A 263 -16.94 13.32 11.94
CA ASP A 263 -17.55 12.00 11.91
C ASP A 263 -17.46 11.37 10.50
N LEU A 264 -17.70 12.16 9.45
CA LEU A 264 -17.59 11.71 8.06
C LEU A 264 -16.15 11.32 7.69
N ASP A 265 -15.16 12.11 8.11
CA ASP A 265 -13.76 11.83 7.86
C ASP A 265 -13.30 10.54 8.59
N ASN A 266 -13.89 10.26 9.75
CA ASN A 266 -13.65 9.02 10.49
C ASN A 266 -14.23 7.79 9.79
N ASP A 267 -15.45 7.87 9.27
CA ASP A 267 -16.08 6.77 8.54
C ASP A 267 -15.32 6.42 7.25
N GLU A 268 -14.79 7.42 6.54
CA GLU A 268 -13.95 7.20 5.36
C GLU A 268 -12.62 6.54 5.72
N LEU A 269 -12.00 6.96 6.80
CA LEU A 269 -10.74 6.40 7.27
C LEU A 269 -10.92 4.92 7.68
N MET A 270 -11.99 4.61 8.39
CA MET A 270 -12.33 3.25 8.76
C MET A 270 -12.68 2.39 7.54
N ALA A 271 -13.40 2.92 6.57
CA ALA A 271 -13.69 2.22 5.31
C ALA A 271 -12.41 1.93 4.52
N THR A 272 -11.46 2.86 4.49
CA THR A 272 -10.15 2.67 3.86
C THR A 272 -9.35 1.55 4.55
N ASN A 273 -9.33 1.53 5.89
CA ASN A 273 -8.70 0.47 6.65
C ASN A 273 -9.34 -0.90 6.38
N ASP A 274 -10.67 -0.97 6.34
CA ASP A 274 -11.40 -2.18 5.96
C ASP A 274 -11.00 -2.67 4.57
N ASP A 275 -10.90 -1.78 3.60
CA ASP A 275 -10.51 -2.10 2.23
C ASP A 275 -9.12 -2.72 2.14
N PHE A 276 -8.14 -2.23 2.92
CA PHE A 276 -6.81 -2.82 2.98
C PHE A 276 -6.80 -4.23 3.60
N HIS A 277 -7.54 -4.46 4.68
CA HIS A 277 -7.67 -5.79 5.30
C HIS A 277 -8.35 -6.79 4.36
N LEU A 278 -9.39 -6.36 3.68
CA LEU A 278 -10.11 -7.20 2.70
C LEU A 278 -9.26 -7.50 1.47
N ALA A 279 -8.49 -6.54 0.97
CA ALA A 279 -7.54 -6.76 -0.11
C ALA A 279 -6.44 -7.75 0.31
N ALA A 280 -5.93 -7.65 1.55
CA ALA A 280 -5.00 -8.62 2.11
C ALA A 280 -5.60 -10.03 2.13
N SER A 281 -6.88 -10.18 2.50
CA SER A 281 -7.60 -11.46 2.45
C SER A 281 -7.69 -12.00 1.02
N VAL A 282 -7.94 -11.17 0.02
CA VAL A 282 -7.94 -11.58 -1.39
C VAL A 282 -6.57 -12.11 -1.81
N HIS A 283 -5.48 -11.41 -1.47
CA HIS A 283 -4.13 -11.88 -1.77
C HIS A 283 -3.81 -13.20 -1.06
N LEU A 284 -4.24 -13.39 0.19
CA LEU A 284 -4.12 -14.64 0.92
C LEU A 284 -4.82 -15.79 0.19
N TYR A 285 -6.07 -15.58 -0.23
CA TYR A 285 -6.85 -16.61 -0.92
C TYR A 285 -6.30 -16.93 -2.29
N ARG A 286 -5.94 -15.91 -3.07
CA ARG A 286 -5.51 -16.08 -4.46
C ARG A 286 -4.07 -16.58 -4.58
N ARG A 287 -3.14 -15.97 -3.87
CA ARG A 287 -1.72 -16.24 -4.05
C ARG A 287 -1.23 -17.37 -3.17
N VAL A 288 -1.69 -17.43 -1.91
CA VAL A 288 -1.25 -18.45 -0.96
C VAL A 288 -2.06 -19.73 -1.11
N LEU A 289 -3.38 -19.63 -1.03
CA LEU A 289 -4.27 -20.80 -1.05
C LEU A 289 -4.66 -21.27 -2.45
N ASN A 290 -4.23 -20.56 -3.50
CA ASN A 290 -4.53 -20.89 -4.91
C ASN A 290 -6.03 -21.00 -5.23
N TYR A 291 -6.90 -20.34 -4.46
CA TYR A 291 -8.32 -20.36 -4.74
C TYR A 291 -8.62 -19.66 -6.07
N PRO A 292 -9.49 -20.19 -6.94
CA PRO A 292 -9.87 -19.52 -8.18
C PRO A 292 -10.65 -18.21 -7.88
N SER A 293 -10.66 -17.27 -8.83
CA SER A 293 -11.46 -16.03 -8.71
C SER A 293 -12.93 -16.31 -8.41
N THR A 294 -13.46 -17.44 -8.89
CA THR A 294 -14.85 -17.88 -8.65
C THR A 294 -15.11 -18.40 -7.24
N HIS A 295 -14.08 -18.59 -6.43
CA HIS A 295 -14.23 -19.11 -5.06
C HIS A 295 -15.05 -18.15 -4.19
N ALA A 296 -15.96 -18.71 -3.38
CA ALA A 296 -16.91 -17.93 -2.57
C ALA A 296 -16.23 -16.93 -1.61
N LYS A 297 -15.08 -17.30 -0.98
CA LYS A 297 -14.32 -16.40 -0.09
C LYS A 297 -13.76 -15.22 -0.87
N VAL A 298 -13.21 -15.44 -2.08
CA VAL A 298 -12.67 -14.37 -2.93
C VAL A 298 -13.77 -13.40 -3.33
N GLN A 299 -14.90 -13.90 -3.85
CA GLN A 299 -16.00 -13.05 -4.30
C GLN A 299 -16.69 -12.31 -3.15
N ARG A 300 -16.75 -12.90 -1.96
CA ARG A 300 -17.25 -12.21 -0.77
C ARG A 300 -16.34 -11.05 -0.39
N ALA A 301 -15.01 -11.27 -0.36
CA ALA A 301 -14.05 -10.20 -0.07
C ALA A 301 -14.13 -9.07 -1.10
N VAL A 302 -14.19 -9.40 -2.41
CA VAL A 302 -14.39 -8.41 -3.50
C VAL A 302 -15.68 -7.61 -3.29
N GLY A 303 -16.80 -8.26 -2.98
CA GLY A 303 -18.06 -7.57 -2.71
C GLY A 303 -17.99 -6.67 -1.48
N SER A 304 -17.26 -7.09 -0.44
CA SER A 304 -17.06 -6.29 0.77
C SER A 304 -16.16 -5.08 0.52
N ILE A 305 -15.09 -5.20 -0.28
CA ILE A 305 -14.25 -4.08 -0.74
C ILE A 305 -15.12 -3.05 -1.49
N VAL A 306 -15.90 -3.49 -2.49
CA VAL A 306 -16.80 -2.59 -3.22
C VAL A 306 -17.79 -1.90 -2.27
N GLY A 307 -18.31 -2.63 -1.27
CA GLY A 307 -19.21 -2.10 -0.25
C GLY A 307 -18.56 -1.03 0.65
N ALA A 308 -17.33 -1.25 1.11
CA ALA A 308 -16.58 -0.30 1.93
C ALA A 308 -16.21 0.96 1.13
N MET A 309 -15.78 0.80 -0.12
CA MET A 309 -15.48 1.92 -1.02
C MET A 309 -16.66 2.87 -1.26
N HIS A 310 -17.90 2.40 -1.12
CA HIS A 310 -19.07 3.29 -1.22
C HIS A 310 -19.14 4.33 -0.10
N LYS A 311 -18.46 4.10 1.01
CA LYS A 311 -18.39 5.04 2.14
C LYS A 311 -17.32 6.11 1.93
N VAL A 312 -16.38 5.92 1.00
CA VAL A 312 -15.33 6.88 0.68
C VAL A 312 -15.78 7.83 -0.41
N ARG A 313 -15.73 9.14 -0.11
CA ARG A 313 -16.14 10.21 -1.04
C ARG A 313 -15.31 10.20 -2.33
N HIS A 314 -15.94 10.52 -3.43
CA HIS A 314 -15.25 10.76 -4.69
C HIS A 314 -14.48 12.09 -4.63
N ASN A 315 -13.24 12.07 -5.12
CA ASN A 315 -12.30 13.20 -5.12
C ASN A 315 -11.91 13.68 -3.70
N GLY A 316 -12.09 12.82 -2.68
CA GLY A 316 -11.57 13.04 -1.34
C GLY A 316 -10.12 12.58 -1.22
N ASP A 317 -9.44 13.01 -0.14
CA ASP A 317 -8.04 12.65 0.11
C ASP A 317 -7.87 11.12 0.32
N ALA A 318 -8.84 10.46 0.96
CA ALA A 318 -8.84 9.02 1.19
C ALA A 318 -8.90 8.20 -0.13
N GLU A 319 -9.49 8.74 -1.20
CA GLU A 319 -9.59 8.03 -2.49
C GLU A 319 -8.21 7.69 -3.08
N ASN A 320 -7.21 8.54 -2.83
CA ASN A 320 -5.84 8.30 -3.30
C ASN A 320 -5.18 7.08 -2.66
N CYS A 321 -5.58 6.72 -1.45
CA CYS A 321 -5.09 5.54 -0.73
C CYS A 321 -5.70 4.24 -1.26
N LEU A 322 -6.83 4.30 -1.97
CA LEU A 322 -7.59 3.11 -2.39
C LEU A 322 -7.03 2.39 -3.62
N LEU A 323 -5.95 2.85 -4.25
CA LEU A 323 -5.43 2.23 -5.48
C LEU A 323 -5.17 0.72 -5.32
N PHE A 324 -4.54 0.31 -4.24
CA PHE A 324 -4.23 -1.10 -4.00
C PHE A 324 -5.49 -1.96 -3.81
N PRO A 325 -6.42 -1.66 -2.89
CA PRO A 325 -7.65 -2.44 -2.76
C PRO A 325 -8.55 -2.36 -4.01
N LEU A 326 -8.60 -1.21 -4.67
CA LEU A 326 -9.37 -1.01 -5.89
C LEU A 326 -8.89 -1.90 -7.03
N PHE A 327 -7.56 -1.94 -7.24
CA PHE A 327 -6.95 -2.83 -8.23
C PHE A 327 -7.17 -4.30 -7.86
N THR A 328 -6.96 -4.68 -6.60
CA THR A 328 -7.16 -6.04 -6.12
C THR A 328 -8.58 -6.51 -6.37
N ALA A 329 -9.59 -5.69 -6.01
CA ALA A 329 -10.99 -6.02 -6.25
C ALA A 329 -11.32 -6.10 -7.76
N GLY A 330 -10.79 -5.17 -8.56
CA GLY A 330 -11.03 -5.11 -10.00
C GLY A 330 -10.52 -6.34 -10.73
N CYS A 331 -9.30 -6.82 -10.43
CA CYS A 331 -8.72 -8.02 -11.04
C CYS A 331 -9.50 -9.30 -10.73
N GLU A 332 -10.16 -9.37 -9.59
CA GLU A 332 -10.83 -10.59 -9.13
C GLU A 332 -12.37 -10.52 -9.28
N ALA A 333 -12.93 -9.37 -9.65
CA ALA A 333 -14.37 -9.20 -9.80
C ALA A 333 -14.91 -9.99 -10.99
N ILE A 334 -15.79 -10.96 -10.75
CA ILE A 334 -16.52 -11.68 -11.81
C ILE A 334 -17.89 -11.07 -12.11
N GLN A 335 -18.51 -10.39 -11.13
CA GLN A 335 -19.78 -9.71 -11.32
C GLN A 335 -19.60 -8.41 -12.11
N LYS A 336 -20.39 -8.25 -13.17
CA LYS A 336 -20.34 -7.05 -14.03
C LYS A 336 -20.53 -5.75 -13.24
N VAL A 337 -21.36 -5.75 -12.20
CA VAL A 337 -21.61 -4.58 -11.37
C VAL A 337 -20.36 -4.16 -10.60
N HIS A 338 -19.64 -5.09 -9.98
CA HIS A 338 -18.39 -4.81 -9.25
C HIS A 338 -17.31 -4.31 -10.21
N ARG A 339 -17.17 -4.96 -11.36
CA ARG A 339 -16.20 -4.56 -12.39
C ARG A 339 -16.46 -3.17 -12.93
N THR A 340 -17.70 -2.85 -13.24
CA THR A 340 -18.09 -1.51 -13.71
C THR A 340 -17.82 -0.46 -12.63
N TYR A 341 -18.08 -0.78 -11.37
CA TYR A 341 -17.82 0.13 -10.25
C TYR A 341 -16.32 0.41 -10.10
N THR A 342 -15.48 -0.64 -10.04
CA THR A 342 -14.03 -0.48 -9.90
C THR A 342 -13.41 0.30 -11.06
N LEU A 343 -13.82 0.06 -12.29
CA LEU A 343 -13.37 0.84 -13.45
C LEU A 343 -13.76 2.32 -13.35
N LYS A 344 -14.99 2.63 -12.93
CA LYS A 344 -15.41 4.03 -12.74
C LYS A 344 -14.61 4.73 -11.64
N ARG A 345 -14.31 4.04 -10.54
CA ARG A 345 -13.48 4.59 -9.46
C ARG A 345 -12.04 4.82 -9.94
N MET A 346 -11.46 3.89 -10.71
CA MET A 346 -10.14 4.07 -11.31
C MET A 346 -10.09 5.29 -12.24
N GLN A 347 -11.11 5.48 -13.06
CA GLN A 347 -11.22 6.66 -13.93
C GLN A 347 -11.35 7.97 -13.13
N ALA A 348 -11.94 7.94 -11.95
CA ALA A 348 -11.99 9.10 -11.06
C ALA A 348 -10.59 9.43 -10.51
N VAL A 349 -9.85 8.43 -10.03
CA VAL A 349 -8.46 8.59 -9.55
C VAL A 349 -7.52 9.04 -10.68
N GLU A 350 -7.75 8.60 -11.91
CA GLU A 350 -7.03 9.08 -13.09
C GLU A 350 -7.14 10.60 -13.26
N LYS A 351 -8.33 11.15 -13.08
CA LYS A 351 -8.59 12.60 -13.23
C LYS A 351 -7.85 13.46 -12.22
N ILE A 352 -7.50 12.93 -11.06
CA ILE A 352 -6.69 13.62 -10.04
C ILE A 352 -5.19 13.44 -10.25
N GLY A 353 -4.76 13.02 -11.44
CA GLY A 353 -3.35 13.05 -11.88
C GLY A 353 -2.59 11.73 -11.75
N MET A 354 -3.26 10.62 -11.41
CA MET A 354 -2.64 9.28 -11.34
C MET A 354 -2.81 8.48 -12.64
N THR A 355 -2.87 9.15 -13.77
CA THR A 355 -3.21 8.62 -15.10
C THR A 355 -2.45 7.36 -15.49
N GLN A 356 -1.15 7.30 -15.19
CA GLN A 356 -0.31 6.19 -15.66
C GLN A 356 -0.55 4.89 -14.89
N VAL A 357 -0.72 4.99 -13.57
CA VAL A 357 -1.05 3.85 -12.73
C VAL A 357 -2.42 3.29 -13.14
N CYS A 358 -3.38 4.18 -13.37
CA CYS A 358 -4.72 3.80 -13.79
C CYS A 358 -4.75 3.20 -15.19
N ASN A 359 -4.03 3.74 -16.17
CA ASN A 359 -3.95 3.18 -17.52
C ASN A 359 -3.36 1.77 -17.53
N PHE A 360 -2.30 1.53 -16.77
CA PHE A 360 -1.72 0.20 -16.64
C PHE A 360 -2.72 -0.80 -16.03
N PHE A 361 -3.42 -0.40 -14.99
CA PHE A 361 -4.43 -1.24 -14.34
C PHE A 361 -5.67 -1.46 -15.20
N GLN A 362 -6.12 -0.42 -15.92
CA GLN A 362 -7.25 -0.54 -16.85
C GLN A 362 -6.93 -1.50 -17.99
N ALA A 363 -5.71 -1.46 -18.55
CA ALA A 363 -5.28 -2.40 -19.59
C ALA A 363 -5.34 -3.84 -19.06
N ILE A 364 -4.82 -4.12 -17.87
CA ILE A 364 -4.91 -5.46 -17.27
C ILE A 364 -6.36 -5.88 -17.07
N LEU A 365 -7.23 -4.99 -16.57
CA LEU A 365 -8.66 -5.31 -16.34
C LEU A 365 -9.44 -5.56 -17.64
N ILE A 366 -9.03 -4.91 -18.74
CA ILE A 366 -9.65 -5.11 -20.06
C ILE A 366 -9.16 -6.40 -20.72
N ASP A 367 -7.84 -6.67 -20.64
CA ASP A 367 -7.21 -7.85 -21.28
C ASP A 367 -7.50 -9.17 -20.55
N THR A 368 -7.97 -9.13 -19.31
CA THR A 368 -8.29 -10.33 -18.53
C THR A 368 -9.66 -10.94 -18.92
N TYR A 369 -10.36 -10.37 -19.88
CA TYR A 369 -11.70 -10.75 -20.32
C TYR A 369 -11.94 -10.63 -21.83
#